data_44ce14ad5d9148b602e112fb65a58bf2
#
_entry.id   44ce14ad5d9148b602e112fb65a58bf2
#
_cell.length_a   1.000
_cell.length_b   1.000
_cell.length_c   1.000
_cell.angle_alpha   90.00
_cell.angle_beta   90.00
_cell.angle_gamma   90.00
#
_symmetry.space_group_name_H-M   'P 1'
#
loop_
_entity.id
_entity.type
_entity.pdbx_description
1 polymer ?
#
loop_
_entity_poly.entity_id
_entity_poly.type
_entity_poly.pdbx_seq_one_letter_code
_entity_poly.pdbx_strand_id
1 'polypeptide(L)'
;MNRADIKADKTFDITVADHKFILPSEKMIINTNDKVMFNVTSKDLTYGFGLFREDNTMMFQMQVLPGHNNDILWHFESPGVYTIRSTEYSGPKGIGMIEKNVVEVID
;
A
#
# COMPACT_ATOMS: atom_id res chain seq x y z
N MET A 1 7.02 4.76 -19.86
CA MET A 1 5.55 4.90 -19.99
C MET A 1 5.10 6.15 -19.23
N ASN A 2 4.31 6.98 -19.89
CA ASN A 2 3.76 8.16 -19.25
C ASN A 2 2.64 7.73 -18.30
N ARG A 3 2.67 8.20 -17.07
CA ARG A 3 1.67 7.90 -16.05
C ARG A 3 0.24 8.24 -16.48
N ALA A 4 0.09 9.30 -17.27
CA ALA A 4 -1.20 9.73 -17.77
C ALA A 4 -1.88 8.68 -18.66
N ASP A 5 -1.11 7.74 -19.20
CA ASP A 5 -1.63 6.69 -20.07
C ASP A 5 -2.09 5.45 -19.30
N ILE A 6 -1.87 5.42 -17.99
CA ILE A 6 -2.25 4.30 -17.14
C ILE A 6 -3.62 4.58 -16.53
N LYS A 7 -4.60 3.76 -16.86
CA LYS A 7 -5.92 3.81 -16.24
C LYS A 7 -6.05 2.71 -15.22
N ALA A 8 -6.17 3.10 -13.97
CA ALA A 8 -6.46 2.18 -12.88
C ALA A 8 -7.98 2.02 -12.76
N ASP A 9 -8.43 0.81 -12.46
CA ASP A 9 -9.83 0.56 -12.15
C ASP A 9 -10.17 1.12 -10.76
N LYS A 10 -9.20 1.08 -9.85
CA LYS A 10 -9.32 1.66 -8.51
C LYS A 10 -8.02 2.34 -8.12
N THR A 11 -8.15 3.44 -7.40
CA THR A 11 -7.01 4.18 -6.86
C THR A 11 -7.22 4.40 -5.37
N PHE A 12 -6.22 4.07 -4.57
CA PHE A 12 -6.24 4.30 -3.13
C PHE A 12 -5.14 5.28 -2.75
N ASP A 13 -5.52 6.38 -2.12
CA ASP A 13 -4.59 7.38 -1.63
C ASP A 13 -4.29 7.10 -0.17
N ILE A 14 -3.03 6.80 0.12
CA ILE A 14 -2.56 6.47 1.45
C ILE A 14 -1.54 7.51 1.87
N THR A 15 -1.69 8.03 3.06
CA THR A 15 -0.74 8.99 3.64
C THR A 15 -0.01 8.30 4.78
N VAL A 16 1.31 8.53 4.88
CA VAL A 16 2.10 8.06 6.00
C VAL A 16 2.62 9.27 6.76
N ALA A 17 2.35 9.31 8.05
CA ALA A 17 2.80 10.40 8.93
C ALA A 17 2.85 9.90 10.35
N ASP A 18 3.84 10.38 11.11
CA ASP A 18 3.96 10.07 12.54
C ASP A 18 3.92 8.56 12.82
N HIS A 19 4.61 7.79 11.98
CA HIS A 19 4.71 6.32 12.05
C HIS A 19 3.35 5.62 11.98
N LYS A 20 2.44 6.16 11.17
CA LYS A 20 1.11 5.57 10.96
C LYS A 20 0.72 5.65 9.50
N PHE A 21 0.05 4.61 9.02
CA PHE A 21 -0.62 4.62 7.72
C PHE A 21 -2.02 5.19 7.91
N ILE A 22 -2.32 6.24 7.16
CA ILE A 22 -3.66 6.83 7.14
C ILE A 22 -4.34 6.33 5.88
N LEU A 23 -5.29 5.43 6.06
CA LEU A 23 -5.95 4.74 4.96
C LEU A 23 -7.24 5.45 4.57
N PRO A 24 -7.67 5.35 3.29
CA PRO A 24 -8.92 5.98 2.85
C PRO A 24 -10.17 5.34 3.45
N SER A 25 -10.06 4.11 3.95
CA SER A 25 -11.17 3.38 4.58
C SER A 25 -10.60 2.31 5.49
N GLU A 26 -11.44 1.76 6.36
CA GLU A 26 -11.03 0.67 7.26
C GLU A 26 -10.62 -0.58 6.50
N LYS A 27 -11.24 -0.82 5.36
CA LYS A 27 -10.91 -1.94 4.49
C LYS A 27 -11.03 -1.52 3.04
N MET A 28 -9.99 -1.75 2.28
CA MET A 28 -9.96 -1.47 0.85
C MET A 28 -10.40 -2.72 0.09
N ILE A 29 -11.55 -2.65 -0.57
CA ILE A 29 -12.13 -3.78 -1.30
C ILE A 29 -11.76 -3.68 -2.77
N ILE A 30 -11.22 -4.77 -3.30
CA ILE A 30 -10.72 -4.85 -4.67
C ILE A 30 -11.33 -6.10 -5.31
N ASN A 31 -11.69 -6.02 -6.59
CA ASN A 31 -12.09 -7.20 -7.34
C ASN A 31 -10.86 -7.82 -8.02
N THR A 32 -10.85 -9.14 -8.17
CA THR A 32 -9.79 -9.79 -8.95
C THR A 32 -9.78 -9.20 -10.36
N ASN A 33 -8.58 -9.09 -10.91
CA ASN A 33 -8.32 -8.50 -12.23
C ASN A 33 -8.48 -6.98 -12.33
N ASP A 34 -8.86 -6.30 -11.22
CA ASP A 34 -8.80 -4.84 -11.20
C ASP A 34 -7.35 -4.38 -11.28
N LYS A 35 -7.10 -3.34 -12.05
CA LYS A 35 -5.82 -2.62 -12.00
C LYS A 35 -5.92 -1.61 -10.87
N VAL A 36 -5.09 -1.78 -9.86
CA VAL A 36 -5.16 -0.98 -8.64
C VAL A 36 -3.92 -0.10 -8.53
N MET A 37 -4.15 1.19 -8.35
CA MET A 37 -3.08 2.16 -8.10
C MET A 37 -3.04 2.49 -6.62
N PHE A 38 -1.91 2.22 -6.00
CA PHE A 38 -1.65 2.67 -4.64
C PHE A 38 -0.79 3.92 -4.70
N ASN A 39 -1.35 5.03 -4.27
CA ASN A 39 -0.71 6.33 -4.22
C ASN A 39 -0.31 6.58 -2.78
N VAL A 40 0.98 6.55 -2.47
CA VAL A 40 1.43 6.68 -1.08
C VAL A 40 2.31 7.91 -0.94
N THR A 41 1.96 8.77 -0.01
CA THR A 41 2.72 9.99 0.29
C THR A 41 3.14 10.00 1.75
N SER A 42 4.38 10.46 2.00
CA SER A 42 4.89 10.66 3.35
C SER A 42 4.94 12.15 3.65
N LYS A 43 4.50 12.52 4.84
CA LYS A 43 4.55 13.91 5.29
C LYS A 43 5.79 14.24 6.10
N ASP A 44 6.57 13.25 6.50
CA ASP A 44 7.70 13.49 7.40
C ASP A 44 8.95 12.69 7.03
N LEU A 45 8.93 11.38 7.17
CA LEU A 45 10.10 10.53 7.05
C LEU A 45 10.03 9.63 5.82
N THR A 46 11.12 8.93 5.54
CA THR A 46 11.12 7.84 4.57
C THR A 46 10.54 6.59 5.22
N TYR A 47 9.57 5.98 4.56
CA TYR A 47 8.95 4.74 5.01
C TYR A 47 9.00 3.71 3.89
N GLY A 48 8.59 2.50 4.19
CA GLY A 48 8.31 1.49 3.20
C GLY A 48 6.82 1.21 3.13
N PHE A 49 6.35 0.79 1.98
CA PHE A 49 4.98 0.34 1.80
C PHE A 49 5.06 -1.07 1.25
N GLY A 50 4.78 -2.04 2.10
CA GLY A 50 4.78 -3.44 1.72
C GLY A 50 3.41 -4.06 1.85
N LEU A 51 3.04 -4.90 0.90
CA LEU A 51 1.79 -5.66 0.93
C LEU A 51 2.11 -7.13 1.13
N PHE A 52 1.47 -7.73 2.11
CA PHE A 52 1.75 -9.11 2.54
C PHE A 52 0.48 -9.94 2.58
N ARG A 53 0.61 -11.21 2.20
CA ARG A 53 -0.45 -12.20 2.38
C ARG A 53 -0.59 -12.58 3.86
N GLU A 54 -1.65 -13.30 4.17
CA GLU A 54 -1.89 -13.79 5.54
C GLU A 54 -0.76 -14.67 6.06
N ASP A 55 -0.07 -15.38 5.17
CA ASP A 55 1.07 -16.24 5.53
C ASP A 55 2.39 -15.48 5.62
N ASN A 56 2.35 -14.14 5.58
CA ASN A 56 3.50 -13.24 5.59
C ASN A 56 4.34 -13.25 4.32
N THR A 57 3.82 -13.80 3.23
CA THR A 57 4.49 -13.71 1.94
C THR A 57 4.35 -12.28 1.40
N MET A 58 5.47 -11.66 1.08
CA MET A 58 5.49 -10.30 0.52
C MET A 58 5.07 -10.33 -0.94
N MET A 59 4.04 -9.55 -1.28
CA MET A 59 3.59 -9.41 -2.66
C MET A 59 4.42 -8.38 -3.42
N PHE A 60 4.64 -7.23 -2.80
CA PHE A 60 5.49 -6.17 -3.33
C PHE A 60 5.87 -5.22 -2.21
N GLN A 61 6.86 -4.38 -2.51
CA GLN A 61 7.22 -3.27 -1.63
C GLN A 61 7.65 -2.06 -2.45
N MET A 62 7.52 -0.90 -1.84
CA MET A 62 7.91 0.36 -2.45
C MET A 62 8.46 1.28 -1.36
N GLN A 63 9.55 1.98 -1.69
CA GLN A 63 10.06 3.01 -0.80
C GLN A 63 9.20 4.26 -0.92
N VAL A 64 8.85 4.85 0.20
CA VAL A 64 8.00 6.05 0.25
C VAL A 64 8.86 7.22 0.72
N LEU A 65 9.24 8.07 -0.23
CA LEU A 65 10.09 9.23 0.04
C LEU A 65 9.22 10.46 0.36
N PRO A 66 9.58 11.24 1.38
CA PRO A 66 8.81 12.45 1.71
C PRO A 66 8.94 13.49 0.59
N GLY A 67 7.86 14.23 0.35
CA GLY A 67 7.84 15.27 -0.68
C GLY A 67 7.69 14.76 -2.10
N HIS A 68 7.48 13.47 -2.29
CA HIS A 68 7.28 12.85 -3.59
C HIS A 68 5.97 12.06 -3.62
N ASN A 69 5.43 11.90 -4.83
CA ASN A 69 4.35 10.95 -5.06
C ASN A 69 4.99 9.58 -5.31
N ASN A 70 4.61 8.60 -4.51
CA ASN A 70 5.13 7.25 -4.61
C ASN A 70 3.97 6.33 -4.98
N ASP A 71 3.98 5.83 -6.20
CA ASP A 71 2.85 5.07 -6.74
C ASP A 71 3.29 3.70 -7.19
N ILE A 72 2.40 2.73 -7.03
CA ILE A 72 2.58 1.42 -7.60
C ILE A 72 1.26 0.93 -8.18
N LEU A 73 1.31 0.40 -9.39
CA LEU A 73 0.17 -0.22 -10.04
C LEU A 73 0.27 -1.72 -9.82
N TRP A 74 -0.79 -2.33 -9.32
CA TRP A 74 -0.79 -3.75 -9.01
C TRP A 74 -2.08 -4.42 -9.48
N HIS A 75 -1.98 -5.70 -9.73
CA HIS A 75 -3.07 -6.52 -10.23
C HIS A 75 -3.13 -7.81 -9.40
N PHE A 76 -4.27 -8.08 -8.80
CA PHE A 76 -4.46 -9.28 -7.96
C PHE A 76 -5.12 -10.38 -8.80
N GLU A 77 -4.51 -11.56 -8.81
CA GLU A 77 -5.01 -12.69 -9.59
C GLU A 77 -5.98 -13.58 -8.83
N SER A 78 -5.93 -13.53 -7.50
CA SER A 78 -6.72 -14.42 -6.64
C SER A 78 -7.35 -13.66 -5.48
N PRO A 79 -8.53 -14.09 -5.01
CA PRO A 79 -9.13 -13.52 -3.82
C PRO A 79 -8.25 -13.75 -2.59
N GLY A 80 -8.35 -12.89 -1.62
CA GLY A 80 -7.61 -13.02 -0.36
C GLY A 80 -7.62 -11.75 0.44
N VAL A 81 -6.97 -11.82 1.59
CA VAL A 81 -6.86 -10.69 2.52
C VAL A 81 -5.39 -10.38 2.71
N TYR A 82 -5.06 -9.09 2.74
CA TYR A 82 -3.67 -8.63 2.76
C TYR A 82 -3.45 -7.62 3.86
N THR A 83 -2.19 -7.57 4.31
CA THR A 83 -1.73 -6.68 5.38
C THR A 83 -0.74 -5.68 4.80
N ILE A 84 -0.83 -4.42 5.23
CA ILE A 84 0.13 -3.37 4.89
C ILE A 84 1.11 -3.25 6.05
N ARG A 85 2.41 -3.22 5.71
CA ARG A 85 3.47 -3.10 6.71
C ARG A 85 4.60 -2.25 6.15
N SER A 86 5.22 -1.42 7.02
CA SER A 86 6.39 -0.67 6.62
C SER A 86 7.59 -1.61 6.49
N THR A 87 8.29 -1.51 5.37
CA THR A 87 9.47 -2.32 5.06
C THR A 87 10.78 -1.57 5.22
N GLU A 88 10.72 -0.27 5.60
CA GLU A 88 11.88 0.55 5.86
C GLU A 88 11.99 0.86 7.34
N TYR A 89 13.23 0.91 7.83
CA TYR A 89 13.47 1.32 9.21
C TYR A 89 13.31 2.83 9.34
N SER A 90 12.40 3.27 10.20
CA SER A 90 12.12 4.67 10.44
C SER A 90 12.25 5.03 11.93
N GLY A 91 13.09 4.27 12.66
CA GLY A 91 13.28 4.42 14.10
C GLY A 91 12.50 3.37 14.89
N PRO A 92 12.64 3.34 16.22
CA PRO A 92 11.99 2.33 17.06
C PRO A 92 10.47 2.28 16.90
N LYS A 93 9.83 3.42 16.65
CA LYS A 93 8.38 3.49 16.47
C LYS A 93 7.90 2.84 15.16
N GLY A 94 8.79 2.75 14.17
CA GLY A 94 8.44 2.16 12.87
C GLY A 94 8.24 0.66 12.92
N ILE A 95 8.76 -0.02 13.92
CA ILE A 95 8.67 -1.47 14.04
C ILE A 95 7.21 -1.94 14.14
N GLY A 96 6.34 -1.13 14.74
CA GLY A 96 4.94 -1.46 14.92
C GLY A 96 4.01 -0.99 13.81
N MET A 97 4.54 -0.52 12.69
CA MET A 97 3.71 0.00 11.58
C MET A 97 3.13 -1.14 10.75
N ILE A 98 2.05 -1.73 11.26
CA ILE A 98 1.35 -2.86 10.63
C ILE A 98 -0.15 -2.58 10.66
N GLU A 99 -0.79 -2.66 9.49
CA GLU A 99 -2.25 -2.58 9.34
C GLU A 99 -2.74 -3.92 8.80
N LYS A 100 -3.27 -4.74 9.70
CA LYS A 100 -3.67 -6.12 9.37
C LYS A 100 -5.02 -6.17 8.67
N ASN A 101 -5.09 -6.99 7.63
CA ASN A 101 -6.33 -7.35 6.94
C ASN A 101 -7.10 -6.14 6.41
N VAL A 102 -6.37 -5.14 5.92
CA VAL A 102 -6.96 -3.88 5.43
C VAL A 102 -7.25 -3.89 3.93
N VAL A 103 -6.71 -4.86 3.20
CA VAL A 103 -6.99 -5.04 1.77
C VAL A 103 -7.68 -6.38 1.59
N GLU A 104 -8.85 -6.38 0.96
CA GLU A 104 -9.59 -7.60 0.68
C GLU A 104 -9.89 -7.68 -0.81
N VAL A 105 -9.44 -8.76 -1.44
CA VAL A 105 -9.68 -9.03 -2.86
C VAL A 105 -10.79 -10.06 -2.97
N ILE A 106 -11.84 -9.72 -3.70
CA ILE A 106 -13.02 -10.55 -3.91
C ILE A 106 -13.20 -10.84 -5.41
N ASP A 107 -13.92 -11.89 -5.71
CA ASP A 107 -14.27 -12.22 -7.10
C ASP A 107 -15.46 -11.39 -7.59
#